data_5d546bb50f8442b7e48dd2378d7afc72
#
_entry.id   5d546bb50f8442b7e48dd2378d7afc72
#
_cell.length_a   1.000
_cell.length_b   1.000
_cell.length_c   1.000
_cell.angle_alpha   90.00
_cell.angle_beta   90.00
_cell.angle_gamma   90.00
#
_symmetry.space_group_name_H-M   'P 1'
#
loop_
_entity.id
_entity.type
_entity.pdbx_description
1 polymer ?
#
loop_
_entity_poly.entity_id
_entity_poly.type
_entity_poly.pdbx_seq_one_letter_code
_entity_poly.pdbx_strand_id
1 'polypeptide(L)'
;MSVDLLRALRATRGSRMAFVGSGGKTTAIFQLAHCFSNNSVWITTTTHLAEKQAEYAKFHHVIARSQCIPADDKWKLPGIHLITGFFDSGSKKWTGIDERQFNELAQFGEGWSIPILVEADGSRIRSLKAPADHEPAIPEGITDVVLVVGLSGLGKHLSDTIVHRPELFSRVTGLEVGGIIYDETIVNYLLSRSGGLKGIPQYARKILILNQADTDDLVLVAKKMIDRVLGVYNSCIIARLNDSAQSNRVIRVHEPSLGVILAAGKSTRMPEDTPKQLLDWHGIPLIRHVAIQAMQSDFDKVCVVIPDQRNDIKCVLADLPVDIIENSSWQSGQSSSLRIAINQYQQLFPTLGFLLCDQPFISPSIINLLLDKKQTTCAPIVAPRVNGKRGHPVLFDQSTYKDLAQVTGDVGGRSLLDNHPVEWVDVEYEKILIDIDTLEDYSAAIELLQAGEN
;
A
#
# COMPACT_ATOMS: atom_id res chain seq x y z
N MET A 1 0.83 -0.74 -17.93
CA MET A 1 -0.47 -1.44 -17.67
C MET A 1 -1.17 -0.69 -16.57
N SER A 2 -2.48 -0.50 -16.64
CA SER A 2 -3.25 0.09 -15.53
C SER A 2 -3.27 -0.88 -14.35
N VAL A 3 -3.10 -0.37 -13.13
CA VAL A 3 -3.24 -1.16 -11.90
C VAL A 3 -4.69 -1.52 -11.72
N ASP A 4 -5.01 -2.80 -11.51
CA ASP A 4 -6.34 -3.26 -11.14
C ASP A 4 -6.56 -3.20 -9.62
N LEU A 5 -7.84 -3.25 -9.21
CA LEU A 5 -8.20 -3.20 -7.80
C LEU A 5 -7.71 -4.42 -7.00
N LEU A 6 -7.57 -5.58 -7.64
CA LEU A 6 -7.05 -6.78 -6.97
C LEU A 6 -5.64 -6.52 -6.44
N ARG A 7 -4.77 -5.97 -7.29
CA ARG A 7 -3.39 -5.64 -6.94
C ARG A 7 -3.31 -4.47 -5.98
N ALA A 8 -4.10 -3.40 -6.22
CA ALA A 8 -4.11 -2.21 -5.37
C ALA A 8 -4.57 -2.51 -3.94
N LEU A 9 -5.56 -3.36 -3.78
CA LEU A 9 -6.10 -3.79 -2.49
C LEU A 9 -5.32 -4.97 -1.88
N ARG A 10 -4.38 -5.58 -2.62
CA ARG A 10 -3.69 -6.83 -2.25
C ARG A 10 -4.68 -7.94 -1.92
N ALA A 11 -5.81 -7.98 -2.62
CA ALA A 11 -6.85 -8.95 -2.39
C ALA A 11 -6.43 -10.35 -2.90
N THR A 12 -6.74 -11.37 -2.13
CA THR A 12 -6.44 -12.78 -2.41
C THR A 12 -7.70 -13.63 -2.31
N ARG A 13 -7.61 -14.90 -2.65
CA ARG A 13 -8.71 -15.85 -2.49
C ARG A 13 -9.17 -16.06 -1.04
N GLY A 14 -8.31 -15.74 -0.05
CA GLY A 14 -8.67 -15.82 1.37
C GLY A 14 -9.16 -14.49 1.96
N SER A 15 -9.28 -13.42 1.16
CA SER A 15 -9.64 -12.09 1.66
C SER A 15 -11.08 -12.02 2.15
N ARG A 16 -11.27 -11.41 3.33
CA ARG A 16 -12.57 -11.04 3.89
C ARG A 16 -12.58 -9.53 4.09
N MET A 17 -13.18 -8.79 3.14
CA MET A 17 -13.08 -7.34 3.06
C MET A 17 -14.42 -6.67 3.30
N ALA A 18 -14.49 -5.72 4.24
CA ALA A 18 -15.66 -4.88 4.45
C ALA A 18 -15.45 -3.51 3.82
N PHE A 19 -16.42 -3.07 3.02
CA PHE A 19 -16.43 -1.75 2.39
C PHE A 19 -17.36 -0.82 3.15
N VAL A 20 -16.83 0.32 3.56
CA VAL A 20 -17.54 1.35 4.33
C VAL A 20 -17.36 2.74 3.71
N GLY A 21 -18.12 3.74 4.15
CA GLY A 21 -18.03 5.11 3.66
C GLY A 21 -18.96 5.41 2.48
N SER A 22 -18.54 6.22 1.52
CA SER A 22 -19.36 6.69 0.40
C SER A 22 -18.55 7.15 -0.80
N GLY A 23 -19.22 7.47 -1.92
CA GLY A 23 -18.53 7.94 -3.12
C GLY A 23 -17.98 6.82 -4.01
N GLY A 24 -18.63 5.63 -4.05
CA GLY A 24 -18.27 4.57 -4.98
C GLY A 24 -18.02 3.19 -4.39
N LYS A 25 -18.50 2.89 -3.16
CA LYS A 25 -18.34 1.56 -2.53
C LYS A 25 -18.80 0.41 -3.40
N THR A 26 -20.06 0.44 -3.84
CA THR A 26 -20.65 -0.63 -4.64
C THR A 26 -19.87 -0.84 -5.93
N THR A 27 -19.48 0.27 -6.60
CA THR A 27 -18.61 0.21 -7.79
C THR A 27 -17.28 -0.49 -7.46
N ALA A 28 -16.62 -0.13 -6.35
CA ALA A 28 -15.36 -0.76 -5.93
C ALA A 28 -15.53 -2.26 -5.65
N ILE A 29 -16.62 -2.65 -4.96
CA ILE A 29 -16.94 -4.06 -4.65
C ILE A 29 -17.10 -4.88 -5.94
N PHE A 30 -17.96 -4.44 -6.86
CA PHE A 30 -18.22 -5.20 -8.09
C PHE A 30 -17.02 -5.21 -9.03
N GLN A 31 -16.25 -4.13 -9.11
CA GLN A 31 -15.01 -4.09 -9.90
C GLN A 31 -13.94 -5.05 -9.33
N LEU A 32 -13.76 -5.07 -8.01
CA LEU A 32 -12.88 -6.05 -7.38
C LEU A 32 -13.39 -7.47 -7.64
N ALA A 33 -14.70 -7.70 -7.52
CA ALA A 33 -15.30 -9.01 -7.79
C ALA A 33 -15.06 -9.46 -9.23
N HIS A 34 -15.13 -8.57 -10.21
CA HIS A 34 -14.81 -8.88 -11.60
C HIS A 34 -13.35 -9.32 -11.80
N CYS A 35 -12.40 -8.83 -10.99
CA CYS A 35 -11.02 -9.31 -11.03
C CYS A 35 -10.90 -10.81 -10.62
N PHE A 36 -11.87 -11.33 -9.87
CA PHE A 36 -11.95 -12.74 -9.49
C PHE A 36 -12.85 -13.59 -10.42
N SER A 37 -13.39 -13.04 -11.51
CA SER A 37 -14.46 -13.66 -12.31
C SER A 37 -14.17 -15.05 -12.87
N ASN A 38 -12.90 -15.44 -12.99
CA ASN A 38 -12.48 -16.79 -13.35
C ASN A 38 -12.55 -17.79 -12.17
N ASN A 39 -12.92 -17.32 -10.98
CA ASN A 39 -13.12 -18.08 -9.76
C ASN A 39 -14.46 -17.67 -9.13
N SER A 40 -14.89 -18.36 -8.09
CA SER A 40 -16.01 -17.91 -7.27
C SER A 40 -15.58 -16.72 -6.42
N VAL A 41 -16.43 -15.70 -6.29
CA VAL A 41 -16.31 -14.59 -5.35
C VAL A 41 -17.69 -14.32 -4.75
N TRP A 42 -17.74 -14.11 -3.43
CA TRP A 42 -18.98 -13.89 -2.71
C TRP A 42 -19.10 -12.44 -2.28
N ILE A 43 -20.23 -11.84 -2.61
CA ILE A 43 -20.61 -10.49 -2.18
C ILE A 43 -21.79 -10.62 -1.23
N THR A 44 -21.75 -9.90 -0.12
CA THR A 44 -22.90 -9.79 0.79
C THR A 44 -23.02 -8.37 1.33
N THR A 45 -24.08 -8.12 2.09
CA THR A 45 -24.26 -6.87 2.84
C THR A 45 -24.77 -7.18 4.25
N THR A 46 -24.38 -6.38 5.20
CA THR A 46 -24.92 -6.37 6.58
C THR A 46 -26.00 -5.32 6.77
N THR A 47 -26.28 -4.53 5.74
CA THR A 47 -27.28 -3.46 5.75
C THR A 47 -28.34 -3.71 4.68
N HIS A 48 -28.40 -2.87 3.67
CA HIS A 48 -29.38 -2.99 2.57
C HIS A 48 -28.70 -2.74 1.23
N LEU A 49 -29.05 -3.54 0.24
CA LEU A 49 -28.57 -3.43 -1.14
C LEU A 49 -29.72 -3.02 -2.06
N ALA A 50 -29.50 -2.10 -3.00
CA ALA A 50 -30.53 -1.71 -3.97
C ALA A 50 -30.87 -2.87 -4.91
N GLU A 51 -32.13 -2.97 -5.31
CA GLU A 51 -32.65 -4.04 -6.19
C GLU A 51 -31.79 -4.23 -7.44
N LYS A 52 -31.48 -3.15 -8.13
CA LYS A 52 -30.68 -3.17 -9.38
C LYS A 52 -29.26 -3.72 -9.20
N GLN A 53 -28.72 -3.68 -8.00
CA GLN A 53 -27.36 -4.17 -7.76
C GLN A 53 -27.26 -5.70 -7.84
N ALA A 54 -28.39 -6.40 -7.66
CA ALA A 54 -28.44 -7.84 -7.85
C ALA A 54 -28.21 -8.28 -9.32
N GLU A 55 -28.48 -7.39 -10.29
CA GLU A 55 -28.26 -7.65 -11.70
C GLU A 55 -26.78 -7.75 -12.10
N TYR A 56 -25.86 -7.21 -11.28
CA TYR A 56 -24.43 -7.31 -11.52
C TYR A 56 -23.82 -8.68 -11.10
N ALA A 57 -24.58 -9.51 -10.38
CA ALA A 57 -24.15 -10.83 -9.96
C ALA A 57 -24.61 -11.90 -10.93
N LYS A 58 -23.75 -12.90 -11.20
CA LYS A 58 -24.11 -14.07 -12.01
C LYS A 58 -25.11 -14.98 -11.30
N PHE A 59 -24.95 -15.08 -9.96
CA PHE A 59 -25.81 -15.89 -9.09
C PHE A 59 -26.30 -15.03 -7.93
N HIS A 60 -27.60 -15.09 -7.63
CA HIS A 60 -28.16 -14.41 -6.46
C HIS A 60 -28.80 -15.44 -5.52
N HIS A 61 -28.33 -15.49 -4.29
CA HIS A 61 -28.79 -16.41 -3.25
C HIS A 61 -29.52 -15.61 -2.17
N VAL A 62 -30.79 -15.89 -1.99
CA VAL A 62 -31.62 -15.26 -0.96
C VAL A 62 -31.74 -16.22 0.22
N ILE A 63 -31.26 -15.80 1.39
CA ILE A 63 -31.22 -16.61 2.59
C ILE A 63 -32.21 -16.04 3.63
N ALA A 64 -33.16 -16.85 4.08
CA ALA A 64 -34.07 -16.43 5.13
C ALA A 64 -33.33 -16.32 6.50
N ARG A 65 -33.79 -15.44 7.38
CA ARG A 65 -33.15 -15.16 8.69
C ARG A 65 -32.88 -16.40 9.56
N SER A 66 -33.74 -17.38 9.49
CA SER A 66 -33.61 -18.64 10.27
C SER A 66 -32.87 -19.75 9.52
N GLN A 67 -32.49 -19.48 8.27
CA GLN A 67 -31.88 -20.50 7.41
C GLN A 67 -30.35 -20.45 7.55
N CYS A 68 -29.74 -21.64 7.68
CA CYS A 68 -28.30 -21.81 7.57
C CYS A 68 -27.83 -21.61 6.12
N ILE A 69 -26.59 -21.21 5.94
CA ILE A 69 -25.96 -21.15 4.63
C ILE A 69 -25.82 -22.58 4.10
N PRO A 70 -26.42 -22.95 2.95
CA PRO A 70 -26.32 -24.31 2.43
C PRO A 70 -24.92 -24.60 1.89
N ALA A 71 -24.32 -25.71 2.30
CA ALA A 71 -23.06 -26.22 1.77
C ALA A 71 -23.29 -26.89 0.39
N ASP A 72 -23.64 -26.11 -0.64
CA ASP A 72 -23.88 -26.57 -2.00
C ASP A 72 -22.70 -26.27 -2.91
N ASP A 73 -22.23 -27.24 -3.68
CA ASP A 73 -21.13 -27.08 -4.64
C ASP A 73 -21.40 -26.01 -5.72
N LYS A 74 -22.65 -25.65 -5.95
CA LYS A 74 -23.01 -24.53 -6.84
C LYS A 74 -22.40 -23.20 -6.42
N TRP A 75 -22.10 -23.02 -5.13
CA TRP A 75 -21.47 -21.82 -4.58
C TRP A 75 -19.98 -21.70 -4.95
N LYS A 76 -19.39 -22.80 -5.43
CA LYS A 76 -18.00 -22.85 -5.93
C LYS A 76 -17.87 -22.53 -7.41
N LEU A 77 -18.99 -22.42 -8.14
CA LEU A 77 -18.98 -22.15 -9.57
C LEU A 77 -18.33 -20.79 -9.86
N PRO A 78 -17.51 -20.67 -10.91
CA PRO A 78 -16.88 -19.40 -11.28
C PRO A 78 -17.91 -18.31 -11.58
N GLY A 79 -17.69 -17.15 -10.95
CA GLY A 79 -18.54 -15.98 -11.11
C GLY A 79 -18.83 -15.26 -9.80
N ILE A 80 -19.57 -14.17 -9.92
CA ILE A 80 -19.99 -13.35 -8.79
C ILE A 80 -21.26 -13.95 -8.19
N HIS A 81 -21.21 -14.31 -6.91
CA HIS A 81 -22.34 -14.77 -6.11
C HIS A 81 -22.75 -13.67 -5.13
N LEU A 82 -23.94 -13.13 -5.29
CA LEU A 82 -24.52 -12.20 -4.34
C LEU A 82 -25.36 -12.99 -3.31
N ILE A 83 -25.12 -12.74 -2.03
CA ILE A 83 -25.81 -13.39 -0.92
C ILE A 83 -26.53 -12.31 -0.12
N THR A 84 -27.87 -12.39 -0.02
CA THR A 84 -28.69 -11.41 0.68
C THR A 84 -29.76 -12.08 1.54
N GLY A 85 -30.37 -11.33 2.45
CA GLY A 85 -31.63 -11.67 3.08
C GLY A 85 -32.81 -11.44 2.13
N PHE A 86 -34.02 -11.31 2.69
CA PHE A 86 -35.25 -11.12 1.91
C PHE A 86 -35.31 -9.74 1.23
N PHE A 87 -36.17 -9.65 0.21
CA PHE A 87 -36.47 -8.38 -0.45
C PHE A 87 -37.55 -7.62 0.35
N ASP A 88 -37.21 -6.41 0.77
CA ASP A 88 -38.16 -5.49 1.39
C ASP A 88 -38.82 -4.64 0.30
N SER A 89 -40.08 -4.96 0.00
CA SER A 89 -40.87 -4.27 -1.02
C SER A 89 -41.18 -2.81 -0.66
N GLY A 90 -41.17 -2.46 0.63
CA GLY A 90 -41.39 -1.10 1.10
C GLY A 90 -40.24 -0.15 0.77
N SER A 91 -39.01 -0.59 1.02
CA SER A 91 -37.80 0.17 0.70
C SER A 91 -37.24 -0.12 -0.69
N LYS A 92 -37.75 -1.13 -1.40
CA LYS A 92 -37.22 -1.69 -2.67
C LYS A 92 -35.74 -2.08 -2.56
N LYS A 93 -35.40 -2.79 -1.49
CA LYS A 93 -34.03 -3.21 -1.21
C LYS A 93 -33.97 -4.63 -0.72
N TRP A 94 -32.84 -5.29 -0.99
CA TRP A 94 -32.45 -6.53 -0.35
C TRP A 94 -31.90 -6.25 1.04
N THR A 95 -32.33 -7.01 2.04
CA THR A 95 -31.78 -6.92 3.39
C THR A 95 -30.44 -7.64 3.47
N GLY A 96 -29.61 -7.28 4.45
CA GLY A 96 -28.38 -8.00 4.74
C GLY A 96 -28.60 -9.34 5.38
N ILE A 97 -27.54 -10.15 5.42
CA ILE A 97 -27.44 -11.35 6.25
C ILE A 97 -27.08 -10.97 7.69
N ASP A 98 -27.44 -11.84 8.64
CA ASP A 98 -27.08 -11.64 10.04
C ASP A 98 -25.65 -12.15 10.36
N GLU A 99 -25.17 -11.86 11.57
CA GLU A 99 -23.82 -12.21 11.99
C GLU A 99 -23.57 -13.73 12.02
N ARG A 100 -24.58 -14.54 12.44
CA ARG A 100 -24.48 -15.99 12.41
C ARG A 100 -24.29 -16.51 10.98
N GLN A 101 -25.11 -16.00 10.06
CA GLN A 101 -25.02 -16.36 8.64
C GLN A 101 -23.69 -15.92 8.03
N PHE A 102 -23.18 -14.74 8.43
CA PHE A 102 -21.85 -14.32 7.98
C PHE A 102 -20.75 -15.25 8.50
N ASN A 103 -20.80 -15.68 9.76
CA ASN A 103 -19.82 -16.60 10.32
C ASN A 103 -19.84 -17.98 9.62
N GLU A 104 -21.01 -18.51 9.29
CA GLU A 104 -21.14 -19.73 8.47
C GLU A 104 -20.54 -19.52 7.07
N LEU A 105 -20.84 -18.37 6.42
CA LEU A 105 -20.28 -18.00 5.12
C LEU A 105 -18.75 -17.88 5.17
N ALA A 106 -18.22 -17.29 6.23
CA ALA A 106 -16.78 -17.11 6.43
C ALA A 106 -16.05 -18.46 6.59
N GLN A 107 -16.65 -19.42 7.30
CA GLN A 107 -16.10 -20.77 7.45
C GLN A 107 -16.04 -21.51 6.11
N PHE A 108 -17.10 -21.43 5.31
CA PHE A 108 -17.10 -22.03 3.97
C PHE A 108 -16.11 -21.33 3.04
N GLY A 109 -16.07 -19.99 3.07
CA GLY A 109 -15.14 -19.19 2.27
C GLY A 109 -13.68 -19.53 2.56
N GLU A 110 -13.34 -19.72 3.84
CA GLU A 110 -12.00 -20.16 4.26
C GLU A 110 -11.66 -21.55 3.74
N GLY A 111 -12.56 -22.52 4.00
CA GLY A 111 -12.37 -23.92 3.58
C GLY A 111 -12.27 -24.11 2.06
N TRP A 112 -12.89 -23.23 1.30
CA TRP A 112 -12.89 -23.28 -0.18
C TRP A 112 -11.99 -22.24 -0.84
N SER A 113 -11.30 -21.42 -0.05
CA SER A 113 -10.46 -20.30 -0.52
C SER A 113 -11.23 -19.35 -1.45
N ILE A 114 -12.45 -18.94 -1.05
CA ILE A 114 -13.31 -18.02 -1.78
C ILE A 114 -13.32 -16.68 -1.06
N PRO A 115 -12.98 -15.56 -1.74
CA PRO A 115 -13.00 -14.23 -1.13
C PRO A 115 -14.43 -13.77 -0.84
N ILE A 116 -14.59 -13.03 0.26
CA ILE A 116 -15.86 -12.46 0.70
C ILE A 116 -15.74 -10.95 0.75
N LEU A 117 -16.61 -10.26 0.02
CA LEU A 117 -16.71 -8.81 -0.02
C LEU A 117 -18.03 -8.38 0.63
N VAL A 118 -17.97 -7.50 1.61
CA VAL A 118 -19.13 -7.08 2.41
C VAL A 118 -19.38 -5.59 2.23
N GLU A 119 -20.60 -5.20 1.82
CA GLU A 119 -21.05 -3.82 1.96
C GLU A 119 -21.60 -3.62 3.37
N ALA A 120 -20.83 -2.91 4.25
CA ALA A 120 -21.12 -2.83 5.68
C ALA A 120 -21.87 -1.55 6.10
N ASP A 121 -22.18 -0.66 5.18
CA ASP A 121 -22.98 0.55 5.44
C ASP A 121 -23.66 1.12 4.18
N GLY A 122 -24.71 1.93 4.37
CA GLY A 122 -25.39 2.65 3.28
C GLY A 122 -24.94 4.12 3.17
N SER A 123 -24.94 4.71 1.97
CA SER A 123 -24.51 6.11 1.73
C SER A 123 -25.49 6.96 0.94
N ARG A 124 -26.63 6.41 0.52
CA ARG A 124 -27.64 7.09 -0.32
C ARG A 124 -27.06 7.81 -1.53
N ILE A 125 -26.01 7.22 -2.15
CA ILE A 125 -25.35 7.74 -3.37
C ILE A 125 -24.73 9.15 -3.14
N ARG A 126 -24.27 9.48 -1.94
CA ARG A 126 -23.56 10.73 -1.65
C ARG A 126 -22.05 10.53 -1.80
N SER A 127 -21.32 11.63 -2.07
CA SER A 127 -19.85 11.60 -2.14
C SER A 127 -19.21 11.37 -0.77
N LEU A 128 -19.80 11.95 0.27
CA LEU A 128 -19.33 11.89 1.65
C LEU A 128 -20.44 11.39 2.57
N LYS A 129 -20.05 10.96 3.78
CA LYS A 129 -20.98 10.42 4.76
C LYS A 129 -20.37 10.53 6.17
N ALA A 130 -21.25 10.69 7.20
CA ALA A 130 -20.91 10.36 8.57
C ALA A 130 -21.68 9.11 9.03
N PRO A 131 -21.04 8.15 9.71
CA PRO A 131 -21.69 6.92 10.18
C PRO A 131 -22.64 7.22 11.36
N ALA A 132 -23.86 6.65 11.34
CA ALA A 132 -24.78 6.68 12.49
C ALA A 132 -24.26 5.77 13.62
N ASP A 133 -24.91 5.78 14.80
CA ASP A 133 -24.45 5.04 15.97
C ASP A 133 -24.32 3.53 15.70
N HIS A 134 -25.23 2.96 14.93
CA HIS A 134 -25.25 1.55 14.52
C HIS A 134 -24.42 1.23 13.26
N GLU A 135 -23.71 2.20 12.71
CA GLU A 135 -22.86 2.05 11.53
C GLU A 135 -21.39 2.33 11.83
N PRO A 136 -20.49 1.71 11.09
CA PRO A 136 -20.72 0.61 10.15
C PRO A 136 -20.98 -0.72 10.87
N ALA A 137 -21.75 -1.62 10.25
CA ALA A 137 -21.99 -2.98 10.74
C ALA A 137 -20.96 -3.93 10.16
N ILE A 138 -19.71 -3.83 10.61
CA ILE A 138 -18.60 -4.68 10.17
C ILE A 138 -18.69 -6.02 10.90
N PRO A 139 -18.82 -7.16 10.18
CA PRO A 139 -18.88 -8.47 10.82
C PRO A 139 -17.55 -8.86 11.50
N GLU A 140 -17.62 -9.72 12.49
CA GLU A 140 -16.43 -10.32 13.08
C GLU A 140 -15.65 -11.16 12.04
N GLY A 141 -14.32 -11.22 12.17
CA GLY A 141 -13.46 -11.99 11.26
C GLY A 141 -13.16 -11.32 9.92
N ILE A 142 -13.56 -10.08 9.70
CA ILE A 142 -13.10 -9.26 8.57
C ILE A 142 -11.59 -8.99 8.73
N THR A 143 -10.80 -9.27 7.68
CA THR A 143 -9.35 -9.05 7.68
C THR A 143 -8.97 -7.66 7.20
N ASP A 144 -9.78 -7.06 6.32
CA ASP A 144 -9.50 -5.77 5.69
C ASP A 144 -10.75 -4.90 5.70
N VAL A 145 -10.58 -3.63 6.08
CA VAL A 145 -11.66 -2.63 5.98
C VAL A 145 -11.25 -1.56 4.98
N VAL A 146 -12.07 -1.41 3.94
CA VAL A 146 -11.88 -0.45 2.86
C VAL A 146 -12.84 0.73 3.07
N LEU A 147 -12.31 1.86 3.50
CA LEU A 147 -13.05 3.12 3.57
C LEU A 147 -12.99 3.81 2.21
N VAL A 148 -14.15 4.04 1.61
CA VAL A 148 -14.27 4.78 0.33
C VAL A 148 -14.77 6.18 0.62
N VAL A 149 -14.08 7.19 0.06
CA VAL A 149 -14.42 8.62 0.18
C VAL A 149 -14.39 9.27 -1.19
N GLY A 150 -15.49 9.92 -1.58
CA GLY A 150 -15.60 10.59 -2.87
C GLY A 150 -15.07 12.03 -2.81
N LEU A 151 -14.03 12.31 -3.60
CA LEU A 151 -13.41 13.64 -3.67
C LEU A 151 -14.27 14.69 -4.37
N SER A 152 -15.32 14.30 -5.08
CA SER A 152 -16.25 15.26 -5.73
C SER A 152 -17.01 16.15 -4.73
N GLY A 153 -16.92 15.84 -3.42
CA GLY A 153 -17.42 16.69 -2.34
C GLY A 153 -16.50 17.87 -1.99
N LEU A 154 -15.24 17.86 -2.41
CA LEU A 154 -14.30 18.96 -2.16
C LEU A 154 -14.78 20.24 -2.88
N GLY A 155 -14.63 21.38 -2.19
CA GLY A 155 -15.06 22.70 -2.69
C GLY A 155 -16.58 22.90 -2.69
N LYS A 156 -17.38 21.92 -2.23
CA LYS A 156 -18.83 22.02 -2.12
C LYS A 156 -19.26 22.41 -0.71
N HIS A 157 -20.46 22.97 -0.62
CA HIS A 157 -21.04 23.27 0.68
C HIS A 157 -21.50 21.98 1.39
N LEU A 158 -21.24 21.90 2.72
CA LEU A 158 -21.72 20.82 3.58
C LEU A 158 -23.26 20.84 3.61
N SER A 159 -23.88 19.94 2.89
CA SER A 159 -25.32 19.82 2.72
C SER A 159 -25.74 18.36 2.54
N ASP A 160 -27.03 18.09 2.66
CA ASP A 160 -27.61 16.76 2.47
C ASP A 160 -27.51 16.24 1.01
N THR A 161 -27.23 17.11 0.05
CA THR A 161 -26.97 16.71 -1.35
C THR A 161 -25.59 16.16 -1.56
N ILE A 162 -24.60 16.54 -0.75
CA ILE A 162 -23.19 16.15 -0.86
C ILE A 162 -22.82 15.12 0.19
N VAL A 163 -23.32 15.29 1.42
CA VAL A 163 -22.96 14.47 2.57
C VAL A 163 -24.18 13.74 3.12
N HIS A 164 -24.09 12.44 3.28
CA HIS A 164 -25.12 11.69 4.01
C HIS A 164 -24.97 11.95 5.50
N ARG A 165 -25.97 12.58 6.12
CA ARG A 165 -26.03 13.08 7.53
C ARG A 165 -25.06 14.24 7.78
N PRO A 166 -25.32 15.42 7.18
CA PRO A 166 -24.42 16.57 7.28
C PRO A 166 -24.24 17.06 8.73
N GLU A 167 -25.26 16.95 9.61
CA GLU A 167 -25.17 17.35 11.02
C GLU A 167 -24.20 16.44 11.82
N LEU A 168 -24.18 15.14 11.53
CA LEU A 168 -23.20 14.21 12.11
C LEU A 168 -21.80 14.50 11.58
N PHE A 169 -21.68 14.77 10.29
CA PHE A 169 -20.40 15.12 9.67
C PHE A 169 -19.84 16.42 10.25
N SER A 170 -20.69 17.43 10.45
CA SER A 170 -20.36 18.69 11.12
C SER A 170 -19.78 18.43 12.52
N ARG A 171 -20.45 17.61 13.34
CA ARG A 171 -19.96 17.25 14.69
C ARG A 171 -18.61 16.54 14.68
N VAL A 172 -18.37 15.69 13.69
CA VAL A 172 -17.12 14.92 13.57
C VAL A 172 -15.96 15.79 13.10
N THR A 173 -16.21 16.73 12.21
CA THR A 173 -15.17 17.52 11.53
C THR A 173 -14.98 18.91 12.09
N GLY A 174 -15.98 19.44 12.83
CA GLY A 174 -16.02 20.82 13.28
C GLY A 174 -16.46 21.82 12.21
N LEU A 175 -16.75 21.38 10.96
CA LEU A 175 -17.26 22.27 9.92
C LEU A 175 -18.76 22.50 10.10
N GLU A 176 -19.20 23.74 10.15
CA GLU A 176 -20.63 24.10 10.22
C GLU A 176 -21.37 23.67 8.93
N VAL A 177 -22.65 23.26 9.09
CA VAL A 177 -23.52 22.97 7.95
C VAL A 177 -23.64 24.23 7.07
N GLY A 178 -23.44 24.07 5.77
CA GLY A 178 -23.35 25.19 4.82
C GLY A 178 -21.93 25.69 4.58
N GLY A 179 -20.95 25.33 5.40
CA GLY A 179 -19.54 25.65 5.19
C GLY A 179 -18.93 24.88 4.01
N ILE A 180 -17.84 25.39 3.45
CA ILE A 180 -17.15 24.76 2.31
C ILE A 180 -16.27 23.62 2.83
N ILE A 181 -16.38 22.45 2.19
CA ILE A 181 -15.60 21.26 2.50
C ILE A 181 -14.21 21.38 1.84
N TYR A 182 -13.18 21.51 2.65
CA TYR A 182 -11.79 21.52 2.23
C TYR A 182 -11.11 20.16 2.53
N ASP A 183 -9.91 19.97 2.03
CA ASP A 183 -9.06 18.80 2.30
C ASP A 183 -8.87 18.57 3.82
N GLU A 184 -8.60 19.65 4.58
CA GLU A 184 -8.52 19.64 6.05
C GLU A 184 -9.75 19.00 6.70
N THR A 185 -10.95 19.35 6.22
CA THR A 185 -12.20 18.80 6.71
C THR A 185 -12.27 17.29 6.51
N ILE A 186 -11.86 16.82 5.33
CA ILE A 186 -11.85 15.37 5.03
C ILE A 186 -10.78 14.67 5.85
N VAL A 187 -9.59 15.23 6.01
CA VAL A 187 -8.53 14.65 6.86
C VAL A 187 -9.01 14.52 8.32
N ASN A 188 -9.66 15.54 8.87
CA ASN A 188 -10.25 15.46 10.21
C ASN A 188 -11.28 14.33 10.32
N TYR A 189 -12.13 14.16 9.30
CA TYR A 189 -13.05 13.03 9.22
C TYR A 189 -12.31 11.69 9.20
N LEU A 190 -11.28 11.55 8.35
CA LEU A 190 -10.51 10.31 8.17
C LEU A 190 -9.81 9.88 9.46
N LEU A 191 -9.27 10.81 10.23
CA LEU A 191 -8.55 10.54 11.48
C LEU A 191 -9.47 10.37 12.70
N SER A 192 -10.77 10.70 12.57
CA SER A 192 -11.72 10.65 13.67
C SER A 192 -12.19 9.22 13.97
N ARG A 193 -12.17 8.85 15.27
CA ARG A 193 -12.78 7.59 15.76
C ARG A 193 -14.30 7.58 15.68
N SER A 194 -14.93 8.72 15.52
CA SER A 194 -16.38 8.87 15.28
C SER A 194 -16.70 9.04 13.80
N GLY A 195 -15.67 9.14 12.93
CA GLY A 195 -15.74 9.31 11.49
C GLY A 195 -15.16 8.11 10.75
N GLY A 196 -14.08 8.33 10.01
CA GLY A 196 -13.46 7.35 9.11
C GLY A 196 -12.93 6.09 9.82
N LEU A 197 -12.56 6.18 11.08
CA LEU A 197 -12.03 5.05 11.87
C LEU A 197 -13.10 4.34 12.70
N LYS A 198 -14.37 4.78 12.62
CA LYS A 198 -15.43 4.23 13.46
C LYS A 198 -15.67 2.75 13.16
N GLY A 199 -15.72 1.93 14.21
CA GLY A 199 -16.07 0.51 14.16
C GLY A 199 -15.05 -0.39 13.44
N ILE A 200 -13.90 0.15 13.02
CA ILE A 200 -12.86 -0.68 12.38
C ILE A 200 -12.15 -1.52 13.44
N PRO A 201 -12.15 -2.85 13.33
CA PRO A 201 -11.42 -3.72 14.26
C PRO A 201 -9.92 -3.39 14.29
N GLN A 202 -9.31 -3.43 15.47
CA GLN A 202 -7.89 -3.05 15.64
C GLN A 202 -6.95 -3.96 14.83
N TYR A 203 -7.30 -5.24 14.67
CA TYR A 203 -6.51 -6.22 13.93
C TYR A 203 -6.70 -6.13 12.41
N ALA A 204 -7.76 -5.46 11.94
CA ALA A 204 -8.03 -5.36 10.52
C ALA A 204 -7.10 -4.35 9.84
N ARG A 205 -6.62 -4.69 8.64
CA ARG A 205 -5.89 -3.77 7.79
C ARG A 205 -6.84 -2.66 7.31
N LYS A 206 -6.44 -1.42 7.49
CA LYS A 206 -7.21 -0.23 7.13
C LYS A 206 -6.77 0.29 5.78
N ILE A 207 -7.66 0.29 4.81
CA ILE A 207 -7.41 0.74 3.45
C ILE A 207 -8.31 1.94 3.17
N LEU A 208 -7.73 3.02 2.65
CA LEU A 208 -8.45 4.20 2.21
C LEU A 208 -8.49 4.25 0.69
N ILE A 209 -9.68 4.42 0.10
CA ILE A 209 -9.83 4.77 -1.33
C ILE A 209 -10.35 6.21 -1.42
N LEU A 210 -9.52 7.13 -1.89
CA LEU A 210 -9.91 8.46 -2.33
C LEU A 210 -10.37 8.35 -3.79
N ASN A 211 -11.67 8.19 -3.97
CA ASN A 211 -12.30 7.98 -5.28
C ASN A 211 -12.79 9.30 -5.90
N GLN A 212 -13.17 9.27 -7.18
CA GLN A 212 -13.62 10.46 -7.91
C GLN A 212 -12.50 11.53 -8.05
N ALA A 213 -11.26 11.08 -8.17
CA ALA A 213 -10.10 11.94 -8.46
C ALA A 213 -10.06 12.29 -9.96
N ASP A 214 -11.11 12.97 -10.45
CA ASP A 214 -11.40 13.12 -11.89
C ASP A 214 -10.51 14.16 -12.60
N THR A 215 -9.78 14.99 -11.83
CA THR A 215 -8.82 15.98 -12.34
C THR A 215 -7.46 15.82 -11.69
N ASP A 216 -6.41 16.34 -12.34
CA ASP A 216 -5.06 16.31 -11.80
C ASP A 216 -4.94 17.14 -10.51
N ASP A 217 -5.70 18.22 -10.37
CA ASP A 217 -5.78 19.00 -9.13
C ASP A 217 -6.32 18.16 -7.96
N LEU A 218 -7.37 17.35 -8.20
CA LEU A 218 -7.90 16.44 -7.18
C LEU A 218 -6.89 15.33 -6.81
N VAL A 219 -6.10 14.86 -7.78
CA VAL A 219 -5.01 13.91 -7.51
C VAL A 219 -3.93 14.55 -6.64
N LEU A 220 -3.55 15.80 -6.90
CA LEU A 220 -2.59 16.55 -6.09
C LEU A 220 -3.09 16.78 -4.65
N VAL A 221 -4.34 17.18 -4.50
CA VAL A 221 -4.98 17.35 -3.19
C VAL A 221 -5.03 16.01 -2.45
N ALA A 222 -5.41 14.93 -3.14
CA ALA A 222 -5.45 13.59 -2.55
C ALA A 222 -4.07 13.14 -2.04
N LYS A 223 -2.98 13.40 -2.78
CA LYS A 223 -1.61 13.11 -2.32
C LYS A 223 -1.31 13.83 -0.99
N LYS A 224 -1.56 15.15 -0.90
CA LYS A 224 -1.35 15.93 0.33
C LYS A 224 -2.19 15.41 1.51
N MET A 225 -3.40 14.93 1.25
CA MET A 225 -4.22 14.29 2.29
C MET A 225 -3.61 12.98 2.74
N ILE A 226 -3.09 12.16 1.82
CA ILE A 226 -2.47 10.87 2.11
C ILE A 226 -1.24 11.05 3.02
N ASP A 227 -0.38 12.02 2.75
CA ASP A 227 0.80 12.32 3.58
C ASP A 227 0.45 12.52 5.07
N ARG A 228 -0.79 12.93 5.35
CA ARG A 228 -1.29 13.19 6.71
C ARG A 228 -1.98 11.98 7.37
N VAL A 229 -2.40 11.00 6.59
CA VAL A 229 -3.19 9.86 7.08
C VAL A 229 -2.48 8.52 6.88
N LEU A 230 -1.42 8.46 6.08
CA LEU A 230 -0.58 7.27 5.93
C LEU A 230 0.07 6.95 7.28
N GLY A 231 0.08 5.68 7.66
CA GLY A 231 0.48 5.25 9.01
C GLY A 231 -0.72 5.00 9.94
N VAL A 232 -1.82 5.77 9.81
CA VAL A 232 -3.13 5.41 10.39
C VAL A 232 -3.84 4.40 9.48
N TYR A 233 -3.80 4.65 8.17
CA TYR A 233 -4.21 3.69 7.14
C TYR A 233 -2.98 2.93 6.64
N ASN A 234 -3.10 1.62 6.49
CA ASN A 234 -2.03 0.74 6.00
C ASN A 234 -1.78 0.89 4.48
N SER A 235 -2.80 1.37 3.75
CA SER A 235 -2.73 1.64 2.32
C SER A 235 -3.71 2.74 1.95
N CYS A 236 -3.31 3.68 1.10
CA CYS A 236 -4.14 4.76 0.58
C CYS A 236 -4.11 4.72 -0.96
N ILE A 237 -5.29 4.67 -1.56
CA ILE A 237 -5.46 4.50 -3.00
C ILE A 237 -6.14 5.75 -3.56
N ILE A 238 -5.56 6.37 -4.58
CA ILE A 238 -6.20 7.41 -5.39
C ILE A 238 -6.80 6.72 -6.61
N ALA A 239 -8.10 6.92 -6.83
CA ALA A 239 -8.80 6.21 -7.89
C ALA A 239 -9.85 7.07 -8.59
N ARG A 240 -10.18 6.64 -9.80
CA ARG A 240 -11.25 7.13 -10.66
C ARG A 240 -12.11 5.96 -11.05
N LEU A 241 -12.86 5.43 -10.06
CA LEU A 241 -13.76 4.29 -10.27
C LEU A 241 -15.12 4.82 -10.76
N ASN A 242 -15.59 4.29 -11.86
CA ASN A 242 -16.91 4.56 -12.40
C ASN A 242 -17.58 3.26 -12.86
N ASP A 243 -18.85 3.32 -13.27
CA ASP A 243 -19.62 2.14 -13.64
C ASP A 243 -19.20 1.52 -14.99
N SER A 244 -18.38 2.21 -15.79
CA SER A 244 -17.87 1.67 -17.05
C SER A 244 -16.49 1.03 -16.83
N ALA A 245 -16.38 -0.28 -17.08
CA ALA A 245 -15.13 -1.03 -16.92
C ALA A 245 -13.96 -0.48 -17.78
N GLN A 246 -14.23 0.26 -18.84
CA GLN A 246 -13.20 0.79 -19.73
C GLN A 246 -12.52 2.06 -19.22
N SER A 247 -13.10 2.76 -18.25
CA SER A 247 -12.56 4.00 -17.68
C SER A 247 -12.11 3.88 -16.22
N ASN A 248 -12.23 2.70 -15.61
CA ASN A 248 -11.81 2.47 -14.24
C ASN A 248 -10.30 2.53 -14.12
N ARG A 249 -9.82 3.40 -13.25
CA ARG A 249 -8.41 3.60 -13.06
C ARG A 249 -8.05 3.74 -11.59
N VAL A 250 -7.22 2.82 -11.11
CA VAL A 250 -6.36 3.10 -9.97
C VAL A 250 -5.24 3.99 -10.49
N ILE A 251 -5.11 5.19 -9.91
CA ILE A 251 -4.13 6.18 -10.33
C ILE A 251 -2.83 5.95 -9.58
N ARG A 252 -2.93 5.70 -8.26
CA ARG A 252 -1.78 5.57 -7.39
C ARG A 252 -2.13 4.79 -6.12
N VAL A 253 -1.16 4.04 -5.61
CA VAL A 253 -1.25 3.32 -4.34
C VAL A 253 -0.10 3.75 -3.45
N HIS A 254 -0.40 4.32 -2.30
CA HIS A 254 0.56 4.72 -1.28
C HIS A 254 0.52 3.71 -0.13
N GLU A 255 1.65 3.10 0.13
CA GLU A 255 1.87 2.18 1.25
C GLU A 255 3.21 2.51 1.90
N PRO A 256 3.39 2.25 3.20
CA PRO A 256 4.65 2.48 3.88
C PRO A 256 5.84 1.82 3.18
N SER A 257 6.95 2.54 3.05
CA SER A 257 8.17 2.10 2.41
C SER A 257 9.39 2.30 3.30
N LEU A 258 10.35 1.38 3.24
CA LEU A 258 11.59 1.43 4.01
C LEU A 258 12.80 1.40 3.08
N GLY A 259 13.67 2.40 3.22
CA GLY A 259 15.00 2.36 2.64
C GLY A 259 15.95 1.51 3.50
N VAL A 260 16.57 0.51 2.92
CA VAL A 260 17.51 -0.41 3.59
C VAL A 260 18.89 -0.24 2.99
N ILE A 261 19.81 0.34 3.74
CA ILE A 261 21.21 0.53 3.32
C ILE A 261 22.01 -0.69 3.72
N LEU A 262 22.57 -1.40 2.75
CA LEU A 262 23.40 -2.57 2.96
C LEU A 262 24.87 -2.12 3.14
N ALA A 263 25.36 -2.14 4.37
CA ALA A 263 26.69 -1.71 4.73
C ALA A 263 27.55 -2.80 5.41
N ALA A 264 27.07 -4.05 5.42
CA ALA A 264 27.75 -5.19 6.04
C ALA A 264 28.58 -6.01 5.03
N GLY A 265 28.95 -5.43 3.87
CA GLY A 265 29.79 -6.09 2.88
C GLY A 265 31.25 -6.26 3.33
N LYS A 266 31.91 -7.33 2.83
CA LYS A 266 33.34 -7.56 3.01
C LYS A 266 34.12 -6.56 2.17
N SER A 267 34.81 -5.61 2.79
CA SER A 267 35.71 -4.66 2.09
C SER A 267 37.07 -5.33 1.74
N THR A 268 37.04 -6.51 1.12
CA THR A 268 38.25 -7.34 0.90
C THR A 268 39.27 -6.73 -0.08
N ARG A 269 38.87 -5.73 -0.86
CA ARG A 269 39.75 -5.02 -1.82
C ARG A 269 40.29 -3.71 -1.25
N MET A 270 39.84 -3.33 -0.05
CA MET A 270 40.33 -2.15 0.65
C MET A 270 41.48 -2.58 1.64
N PRO A 271 42.42 -1.66 1.98
CA PRO A 271 43.36 -1.90 3.07
C PRO A 271 42.64 -2.24 4.38
N GLU A 272 43.23 -3.15 5.18
CA GLU A 272 42.63 -3.66 6.42
C GLU A 272 42.19 -2.57 7.39
N ASP A 273 42.93 -1.46 7.45
CA ASP A 273 42.68 -0.34 8.36
C ASP A 273 41.72 0.73 7.77
N THR A 274 41.19 0.53 6.56
CA THR A 274 40.35 1.54 5.89
C THR A 274 39.00 0.97 5.50
N PRO A 275 38.03 0.92 6.43
CA PRO A 275 36.71 0.45 6.12
C PRO A 275 36.01 1.41 5.15
N LYS A 276 35.57 0.89 4.00
CA LYS A 276 34.97 1.72 2.93
C LYS A 276 33.77 2.54 3.40
N GLN A 277 33.04 2.07 4.41
CA GLN A 277 31.89 2.75 4.99
C GLN A 277 32.28 4.11 5.64
N LEU A 278 33.53 4.23 6.10
CA LEU A 278 34.04 5.41 6.81
C LEU A 278 34.95 6.29 5.94
N LEU A 279 35.10 5.99 4.64
CA LEU A 279 35.81 6.87 3.70
C LEU A 279 35.21 8.28 3.74
N ASP A 280 36.05 9.29 3.69
CA ASP A 280 35.59 10.67 3.66
C ASP A 280 34.89 10.99 2.34
N TRP A 281 33.65 11.46 2.42
CA TRP A 281 32.88 11.91 1.28
C TRP A 281 32.40 13.34 1.52
N HIS A 282 33.16 14.32 1.02
CA HIS A 282 32.90 15.75 1.28
C HIS A 282 32.85 16.11 2.78
N GLY A 283 33.80 15.63 3.57
CA GLY A 283 33.90 15.95 4.98
C GLY A 283 32.99 15.13 5.90
N ILE A 284 32.26 14.15 5.37
CA ILE A 284 31.47 13.21 6.16
C ILE A 284 31.73 11.75 5.73
N PRO A 285 31.56 10.77 6.62
CA PRO A 285 31.68 9.36 6.25
C PRO A 285 30.72 8.92 5.14
N LEU A 286 31.18 8.09 4.21
CA LEU A 286 30.41 7.61 3.06
C LEU A 286 29.04 7.03 3.46
N ILE A 287 29.01 6.19 4.51
CA ILE A 287 27.74 5.61 5.02
C ILE A 287 26.77 6.68 5.51
N ARG A 288 27.29 7.74 6.15
CA ARG A 288 26.48 8.86 6.60
C ARG A 288 25.90 9.65 5.42
N HIS A 289 26.68 9.87 4.37
CA HIS A 289 26.23 10.50 3.14
C HIS A 289 25.07 9.71 2.55
N VAL A 290 25.21 8.40 2.30
CA VAL A 290 24.17 7.55 1.74
C VAL A 290 22.92 7.52 2.62
N ALA A 291 23.09 7.51 3.95
CA ALA A 291 21.97 7.58 4.89
C ALA A 291 21.20 8.90 4.76
N ILE A 292 21.89 10.04 4.64
CA ILE A 292 21.27 11.35 4.43
C ILE A 292 20.52 11.39 3.10
N GLN A 293 21.09 10.87 2.00
CA GLN A 293 20.40 10.81 0.71
C GLN A 293 19.11 9.98 0.80
N ALA A 294 19.15 8.83 1.46
CA ALA A 294 17.98 8.00 1.67
C ALA A 294 16.92 8.69 2.55
N MET A 295 17.33 9.40 3.61
CA MET A 295 16.43 10.14 4.50
C MET A 295 15.79 11.38 3.86
N GLN A 296 16.45 11.99 2.89
CA GLN A 296 15.92 13.12 2.13
C GLN A 296 14.97 12.69 1.00
N SER A 297 14.84 11.39 0.76
CA SER A 297 13.88 10.83 -0.19
C SER A 297 12.51 10.60 0.46
N ASP A 298 11.54 10.14 -0.35
CA ASP A 298 10.17 9.85 0.09
C ASP A 298 10.03 8.45 0.76
N PHE A 299 11.10 7.84 1.25
CA PHE A 299 10.98 6.69 2.14
C PHE A 299 10.39 7.12 3.48
N ASP A 300 9.41 6.36 3.99
CA ASP A 300 8.80 6.65 5.29
C ASP A 300 9.76 6.38 6.45
N LYS A 301 10.74 5.52 6.23
CA LYS A 301 11.77 5.19 7.21
C LYS A 301 13.04 4.70 6.51
N VAL A 302 14.18 4.84 7.19
CA VAL A 302 15.48 4.34 6.73
C VAL A 302 16.08 3.44 7.80
N CYS A 303 16.68 2.32 7.40
CA CYS A 303 17.51 1.51 8.24
C CYS A 303 18.86 1.21 7.59
N VAL A 304 19.87 0.97 8.41
CA VAL A 304 21.22 0.65 7.98
C VAL A 304 21.61 -0.71 8.56
N VAL A 305 21.96 -1.67 7.69
CA VAL A 305 22.45 -2.99 8.10
C VAL A 305 23.97 -2.96 8.11
N ILE A 306 24.57 -3.12 9.30
CA ILE A 306 26.01 -3.06 9.53
C ILE A 306 26.54 -4.41 10.03
N PRO A 307 27.85 -4.70 9.92
CA PRO A 307 28.44 -5.83 10.63
C PRO A 307 28.27 -5.64 12.14
N ASP A 308 28.20 -6.73 12.89
CA ASP A 308 28.19 -6.67 14.34
C ASP A 308 29.47 -6.05 14.90
N GLN A 309 29.39 -5.52 16.13
CA GLN A 309 30.50 -4.93 16.90
C GLN A 309 31.21 -3.73 16.25
N ARG A 310 30.60 -3.08 15.24
CA ARG A 310 31.10 -1.87 14.54
C ARG A 310 30.62 -0.61 15.25
N ASN A 311 31.16 -0.33 16.46
CA ASN A 311 30.82 0.89 17.20
C ASN A 311 31.24 2.19 16.50
N ASP A 312 32.30 2.16 15.72
CA ASP A 312 32.75 3.25 14.87
C ASP A 312 31.68 3.68 13.85
N ILE A 313 31.04 2.72 13.17
CA ILE A 313 29.94 2.99 12.25
C ILE A 313 28.70 3.50 13.01
N LYS A 314 28.38 2.91 14.17
CA LYS A 314 27.25 3.39 14.98
C LYS A 314 27.42 4.85 15.40
N CYS A 315 28.63 5.23 15.82
CA CYS A 315 28.91 6.59 16.26
C CYS A 315 28.64 7.62 15.15
N VAL A 316 29.00 7.34 13.90
CA VAL A 316 28.80 8.29 12.80
C VAL A 316 27.34 8.41 12.31
N LEU A 317 26.47 7.51 12.77
CA LEU A 317 25.04 7.49 12.49
C LEU A 317 24.17 7.89 13.70
N ALA A 318 24.77 8.08 14.88
CA ALA A 318 24.05 8.14 16.16
C ALA A 318 23.03 9.31 16.28
N ASP A 319 23.26 10.42 15.58
CA ASP A 319 22.39 11.61 15.56
C ASP A 319 21.36 11.59 14.41
N LEU A 320 21.41 10.59 13.53
CA LEU A 320 20.44 10.44 12.43
C LEU A 320 19.25 9.59 12.89
N PRO A 321 18.02 9.93 12.50
CA PRO A 321 16.81 9.16 12.81
C PRO A 321 16.69 7.89 11.93
N VAL A 322 17.73 7.06 11.93
CA VAL A 322 17.80 5.79 11.21
C VAL A 322 17.81 4.61 12.19
N ASP A 323 17.19 3.51 11.82
CA ASP A 323 17.35 2.27 12.57
C ASP A 323 18.69 1.62 12.18
N ILE A 324 19.39 1.04 13.15
CA ILE A 324 20.62 0.29 12.90
C ILE A 324 20.37 -1.18 13.22
N ILE A 325 20.68 -2.06 12.26
CA ILE A 325 20.61 -3.51 12.41
C ILE A 325 22.02 -4.08 12.36
N GLU A 326 22.42 -4.79 13.42
CA GLU A 326 23.66 -5.53 13.44
C GLU A 326 23.47 -6.93 12.85
N ASN A 327 24.27 -7.27 11.85
CA ASN A 327 24.27 -8.56 11.21
C ASN A 327 25.45 -9.40 11.67
N SER A 328 25.24 -10.34 12.59
CA SER A 328 26.28 -11.27 13.07
C SER A 328 26.68 -12.33 12.02
N SER A 329 25.87 -12.52 11.00
CA SER A 329 26.12 -13.46 9.91
C SER A 329 26.63 -12.79 8.63
N TRP A 330 27.14 -11.56 8.71
CA TRP A 330 27.56 -10.77 7.55
C TRP A 330 28.60 -11.47 6.66
N GLN A 331 29.43 -12.34 7.24
CA GLN A 331 30.43 -13.13 6.51
C GLN A 331 29.82 -14.13 5.51
N SER A 332 28.54 -14.48 5.68
CA SER A 332 27.79 -15.37 4.78
C SER A 332 27.35 -14.69 3.46
N GLY A 333 27.73 -13.43 3.24
CA GLY A 333 27.44 -12.66 2.05
C GLY A 333 26.25 -11.72 2.18
N GLN A 334 26.00 -10.94 1.12
CA GLN A 334 24.99 -9.87 1.09
C GLN A 334 23.57 -10.37 1.39
N SER A 335 23.25 -11.61 1.02
CA SER A 335 21.93 -12.23 1.28
C SER A 335 21.58 -12.31 2.76
N SER A 336 22.57 -12.40 3.65
CA SER A 336 22.33 -12.40 5.12
C SER A 336 21.76 -11.05 5.57
N SER A 337 22.26 -9.95 5.00
CA SER A 337 21.78 -8.59 5.29
C SER A 337 20.38 -8.31 4.74
N LEU A 338 20.06 -8.83 3.55
CA LEU A 338 18.70 -8.79 3.01
C LEU A 338 17.74 -9.52 3.93
N ARG A 339 18.08 -10.74 4.35
CA ARG A 339 17.22 -11.60 5.16
C ARG A 339 16.92 -11.01 6.53
N ILE A 340 17.92 -10.42 7.21
CA ILE A 340 17.68 -9.82 8.53
C ILE A 340 16.77 -8.61 8.44
N ALA A 341 16.91 -7.77 7.41
CA ALA A 341 16.02 -6.63 7.17
C ALA A 341 14.59 -7.09 6.86
N ILE A 342 14.41 -8.09 5.99
CA ILE A 342 13.10 -8.65 5.67
C ILE A 342 12.43 -9.20 6.92
N ASN A 343 13.12 -10.04 7.70
CA ASN A 343 12.57 -10.65 8.91
C ASN A 343 12.09 -9.61 9.91
N GLN A 344 12.79 -8.48 10.03
CA GLN A 344 12.44 -7.43 10.98
C GLN A 344 11.27 -6.57 10.50
N TYR A 345 11.16 -6.30 9.19
CA TYR A 345 10.29 -5.25 8.68
C TYR A 345 9.16 -5.70 7.76
N GLN A 346 9.13 -6.98 7.33
CA GLN A 346 8.14 -7.47 6.35
C GLN A 346 6.67 -7.27 6.75
N GLN A 347 6.37 -7.19 8.06
CA GLN A 347 5.01 -6.97 8.56
C GLN A 347 4.63 -5.48 8.61
N LEU A 348 5.61 -4.59 8.58
CA LEU A 348 5.41 -3.15 8.74
C LEU A 348 5.48 -2.40 7.40
N PHE A 349 6.35 -2.85 6.51
CA PHE A 349 6.63 -2.17 5.25
C PHE A 349 6.36 -3.10 4.05
N PRO A 350 5.28 -2.83 3.30
CA PRO A 350 4.99 -3.55 2.05
C PRO A 350 6.02 -3.34 0.95
N THR A 351 6.87 -2.31 1.05
CA THR A 351 7.95 -2.01 0.09
C THR A 351 9.26 -1.82 0.82
N LEU A 352 10.29 -2.60 0.44
CA LEU A 352 11.67 -2.42 0.88
C LEU A 352 12.53 -1.99 -0.32
N GLY A 353 13.23 -0.87 -0.19
CA GLY A 353 14.20 -0.38 -1.16
C GLY A 353 15.62 -0.65 -0.69
N PHE A 354 16.37 -1.49 -1.39
CA PHE A 354 17.75 -1.83 -1.01
C PHE A 354 18.74 -0.93 -1.73
N LEU A 355 19.50 -0.16 -0.95
CA LEU A 355 20.60 0.71 -1.35
C LEU A 355 21.93 0.06 -0.96
N LEU A 356 22.97 0.37 -1.73
CA LEU A 356 24.35 -0.04 -1.41
C LEU A 356 25.12 1.12 -0.81
N CYS A 357 25.84 0.86 0.27
CA CYS A 357 26.66 1.87 0.96
C CYS A 357 27.80 2.42 0.09
N ASP A 358 28.27 1.68 -0.90
CA ASP A 358 29.35 2.00 -1.82
C ASP A 358 28.92 2.74 -3.09
N GLN A 359 27.67 3.16 -3.18
CA GLN A 359 27.12 3.92 -4.31
C GLN A 359 26.72 5.34 -3.91
N PRO A 360 27.68 6.28 -3.77
CA PRO A 360 27.42 7.61 -3.23
C PRO A 360 26.62 8.54 -4.14
N PHE A 361 26.50 8.22 -5.42
CA PHE A 361 25.83 9.06 -6.40
C PHE A 361 24.32 8.84 -6.48
N ILE A 362 23.77 7.97 -5.64
CA ILE A 362 22.32 7.78 -5.52
C ILE A 362 21.72 9.00 -4.82
N SER A 363 20.90 9.75 -5.55
CA SER A 363 20.25 10.97 -5.04
C SER A 363 18.81 10.69 -4.58
N PRO A 364 18.23 11.56 -3.75
CA PRO A 364 16.81 11.50 -3.37
C PRO A 364 15.88 11.51 -4.59
N SER A 365 16.20 12.26 -5.63
CA SER A 365 15.39 12.34 -6.85
C SER A 365 15.29 11.01 -7.58
N ILE A 366 16.36 10.23 -7.63
CA ILE A 366 16.36 8.89 -8.23
C ILE A 366 15.53 7.93 -7.39
N ILE A 367 15.67 7.97 -6.07
CA ILE A 367 14.87 7.15 -5.16
C ILE A 367 13.37 7.46 -5.33
N ASN A 368 13.03 8.75 -5.36
CA ASN A 368 11.64 9.22 -5.49
C ASN A 368 11.04 8.84 -6.85
N LEU A 369 11.83 8.86 -7.92
CA LEU A 369 11.41 8.39 -9.24
C LEU A 369 11.00 6.89 -9.21
N LEU A 370 11.76 6.06 -8.49
CA LEU A 370 11.45 4.64 -8.32
C LEU A 370 10.21 4.43 -7.44
N LEU A 371 10.09 5.19 -6.34
CA LEU A 371 8.91 5.14 -5.46
C LEU A 371 7.65 5.59 -6.20
N ASP A 372 7.72 6.66 -6.99
CA ASP A 372 6.62 7.11 -7.86
C ASP A 372 6.19 6.01 -8.84
N LYS A 373 7.17 5.35 -9.47
CA LYS A 373 6.90 4.22 -10.37
C LYS A 373 6.26 3.06 -9.63
N LYS A 374 6.72 2.73 -8.43
CA LYS A 374 6.12 1.69 -7.58
C LYS A 374 4.67 2.00 -7.24
N GLN A 375 4.36 3.23 -6.85
CA GLN A 375 3.02 3.69 -6.50
C GLN A 375 2.05 3.66 -7.69
N THR A 376 2.55 3.88 -8.90
CA THR A 376 1.73 3.95 -10.12
C THR A 376 1.56 2.61 -10.82
N THR A 377 2.44 1.62 -10.57
CA THR A 377 2.41 0.30 -11.23
C THR A 377 2.11 -0.85 -10.29
N CYS A 378 2.33 -0.68 -8.98
CA CYS A 378 2.31 -1.76 -7.97
C CYS A 378 3.17 -2.97 -8.39
N ALA A 379 4.23 -2.75 -9.16
CA ALA A 379 5.09 -3.83 -9.67
C ALA A 379 5.75 -4.60 -8.52
N PRO A 380 5.97 -5.92 -8.67
CA PRO A 380 6.69 -6.71 -7.66
C PRO A 380 8.10 -6.22 -7.41
N ILE A 381 8.78 -5.74 -8.47
CA ILE A 381 10.12 -5.17 -8.40
C ILE A 381 10.15 -3.90 -9.26
N VAL A 382 10.79 -2.85 -8.74
CA VAL A 382 11.11 -1.62 -9.51
C VAL A 382 12.60 -1.38 -9.39
N ALA A 383 13.27 -1.18 -10.53
CA ALA A 383 14.72 -0.99 -10.56
C ALA A 383 15.13 0.06 -11.61
N PRO A 384 16.19 0.85 -11.37
CA PRO A 384 16.72 1.78 -12.36
C PRO A 384 17.54 1.02 -13.40
N ARG A 385 17.55 1.60 -14.61
CA ARG A 385 18.37 1.10 -15.72
C ARG A 385 19.03 2.27 -16.45
N VAL A 386 20.32 2.18 -16.69
CA VAL A 386 21.11 3.17 -17.41
C VAL A 386 21.73 2.50 -18.64
N ASN A 387 21.40 2.94 -19.84
CA ASN A 387 21.91 2.36 -21.09
C ASN A 387 21.82 0.82 -21.14
N GLY A 388 20.71 0.26 -20.62
CA GLY A 388 20.47 -1.17 -20.53
C GLY A 388 21.15 -1.88 -19.36
N LYS A 389 22.03 -1.22 -18.60
CA LYS A 389 22.68 -1.75 -17.40
C LYS A 389 21.80 -1.53 -16.16
N ARG A 390 21.70 -2.55 -15.33
CA ARG A 390 20.93 -2.53 -14.07
C ARG A 390 21.65 -1.66 -13.03
N GLY A 391 20.91 -0.83 -12.30
CA GLY A 391 21.41 -0.01 -11.18
C GLY A 391 20.74 -0.32 -9.85
N HIS A 392 21.04 0.48 -8.84
CA HIS A 392 20.40 0.55 -7.54
C HIS A 392 19.82 1.96 -7.31
N PRO A 393 18.92 2.15 -6.33
CA PRO A 393 18.32 1.12 -5.46
C PRO A 393 17.33 0.23 -6.20
N VAL A 394 17.05 -0.95 -5.64
CA VAL A 394 16.00 -1.85 -6.13
C VAL A 394 14.90 -1.93 -5.09
N LEU A 395 13.67 -1.62 -5.50
CA LEU A 395 12.49 -1.72 -4.65
C LEU A 395 11.83 -3.09 -4.82
N PHE A 396 11.60 -3.78 -3.72
CA PHE A 396 10.92 -5.05 -3.66
C PHE A 396 9.59 -4.94 -2.94
N ASP A 397 8.55 -5.50 -3.53
CA ASP A 397 7.24 -5.63 -2.94
C ASP A 397 7.19 -6.83 -1.97
N GLN A 398 6.33 -6.77 -0.95
CA GLN A 398 6.14 -7.87 0.01
C GLN A 398 5.78 -9.21 -0.66
N SER A 399 5.20 -9.21 -1.85
CA SER A 399 4.92 -10.45 -2.61
C SER A 399 6.19 -11.21 -3.01
N THR A 400 7.35 -10.55 -3.00
CA THR A 400 8.67 -11.13 -3.33
C THR A 400 9.50 -11.50 -2.10
N TYR A 401 9.08 -11.11 -0.89
CA TYR A 401 9.91 -11.27 0.32
C TYR A 401 10.24 -12.73 0.64
N LYS A 402 9.27 -13.63 0.42
CA LYS A 402 9.51 -15.07 0.65
C LYS A 402 10.64 -15.59 -0.23
N ASP A 403 10.67 -15.22 -1.49
CA ASP A 403 11.68 -15.66 -2.44
C ASP A 403 13.02 -14.95 -2.18
N LEU A 404 12.97 -13.65 -1.87
CA LEU A 404 14.13 -12.85 -1.52
C LEU A 404 14.83 -13.36 -0.24
N ALA A 405 14.07 -13.83 0.74
CA ALA A 405 14.62 -14.43 1.95
C ALA A 405 15.31 -15.80 1.74
N GLN A 406 15.05 -16.46 0.61
CA GLN A 406 15.68 -17.74 0.25
C GLN A 406 17.00 -17.57 -0.52
N VAL A 407 17.33 -16.36 -0.97
CA VAL A 407 18.59 -16.07 -1.65
C VAL A 407 19.78 -16.36 -0.72
N THR A 408 20.87 -16.91 -1.26
CA THR A 408 22.09 -17.26 -0.50
C THR A 408 23.34 -16.68 -1.17
N GLY A 409 24.39 -16.46 -0.36
CA GLY A 409 25.70 -15.97 -0.83
C GLY A 409 25.69 -14.48 -1.20
N ASP A 410 26.57 -14.09 -2.11
CA ASP A 410 26.79 -12.68 -2.50
C ASP A 410 25.95 -12.25 -3.71
N VAL A 411 25.02 -13.08 -4.16
CA VAL A 411 24.19 -12.78 -5.35
C VAL A 411 23.20 -11.64 -5.10
N GLY A 412 22.89 -11.38 -3.82
CA GLY A 412 21.90 -10.35 -3.44
C GLY A 412 20.52 -10.64 -4.03
N GLY A 413 19.71 -9.59 -4.25
CA GLY A 413 18.39 -9.71 -4.87
C GLY A 413 18.41 -9.89 -6.39
N ARG A 414 19.59 -9.99 -7.01
CA ARG A 414 19.75 -10.02 -8.48
C ARG A 414 19.04 -11.20 -9.14
N SER A 415 19.04 -12.36 -8.49
CA SER A 415 18.37 -13.57 -9.01
C SER A 415 16.86 -13.44 -9.15
N LEU A 416 16.23 -12.56 -8.38
CA LEU A 416 14.79 -12.32 -8.47
C LEU A 416 14.43 -11.50 -9.71
N LEU A 417 15.33 -10.64 -10.19
CA LEU A 417 15.09 -9.81 -11.37
C LEU A 417 14.85 -10.63 -12.64
N ASP A 418 15.37 -11.85 -12.69
CA ASP A 418 15.20 -12.75 -13.84
C ASP A 418 13.93 -13.63 -13.70
N ASN A 419 13.39 -13.77 -12.49
CA ASN A 419 12.27 -14.67 -12.18
C ASN A 419 10.95 -13.95 -11.87
N HIS A 420 10.98 -12.65 -11.63
CA HIS A 420 9.80 -11.83 -11.34
C HIS A 420 9.63 -10.72 -12.38
N PRO A 421 8.40 -10.24 -12.61
CA PRO A 421 8.18 -9.04 -13.41
C PRO A 421 8.88 -7.83 -12.78
N VAL A 422 9.73 -7.17 -13.57
CA VAL A 422 10.44 -5.95 -13.16
C VAL A 422 9.92 -4.77 -13.96
N GLU A 423 9.57 -3.71 -13.26
CA GLU A 423 9.31 -2.41 -13.86
C GLU A 423 10.62 -1.62 -13.89
N TRP A 424 11.17 -1.47 -15.10
CA TRP A 424 12.42 -0.74 -15.31
C TRP A 424 12.16 0.76 -15.44
N VAL A 425 12.99 1.54 -14.75
CA VAL A 425 13.00 3.00 -14.84
C VAL A 425 14.29 3.43 -15.53
N ASP A 426 14.19 3.92 -16.77
CA ASP A 426 15.33 4.44 -17.47
C ASP A 426 15.77 5.75 -16.86
N VAL A 427 17.06 5.84 -16.48
CA VAL A 427 17.71 7.00 -15.83
C VAL A 427 18.88 7.41 -16.71
N GLU A 428 19.00 8.70 -16.99
CA GLU A 428 20.10 9.22 -17.84
C GLU A 428 21.40 9.45 -17.04
N TYR A 429 21.36 9.38 -15.71
CA TYR A 429 22.48 9.68 -14.83
C TYR A 429 23.38 8.46 -14.62
N GLU A 430 24.45 8.34 -15.41
CA GLU A 430 25.35 7.17 -15.42
C GLU A 430 26.12 6.95 -14.11
N LYS A 431 26.34 8.00 -13.31
CA LYS A 431 27.09 7.90 -12.06
C LYS A 431 26.44 6.97 -11.02
N ILE A 432 25.15 6.62 -11.16
CA ILE A 432 24.49 5.64 -10.28
C ILE A 432 25.03 4.23 -10.42
N LEU A 433 25.82 3.95 -11.46
CA LEU A 433 26.46 2.65 -11.69
C LEU A 433 27.87 2.56 -11.08
N ILE A 434 28.35 3.63 -10.43
CA ILE A 434 29.69 3.67 -9.85
C ILE A 434 29.65 3.08 -8.45
N ASP A 435 30.42 1.99 -8.29
CA ASP A 435 30.67 1.34 -7.01
C ASP A 435 32.08 1.71 -6.50
N ILE A 436 32.22 2.04 -5.23
CA ILE A 436 33.52 2.27 -4.58
C ILE A 436 33.97 0.96 -3.94
N ASP A 437 34.80 0.18 -4.66
CA ASP A 437 35.34 -1.10 -4.18
C ASP A 437 36.82 -1.03 -3.83
N THR A 438 37.59 -0.11 -4.45
CA THR A 438 39.03 0.09 -4.26
C THR A 438 39.34 1.57 -3.97
N LEU A 439 40.59 1.88 -3.56
CA LEU A 439 41.06 3.28 -3.39
C LEU A 439 41.12 4.00 -4.74
N GLU A 440 41.37 3.30 -5.83
CA GLU A 440 41.36 3.83 -7.18
C GLU A 440 39.93 4.26 -7.57
N ASP A 441 38.92 3.42 -7.30
CA ASP A 441 37.50 3.77 -7.53
C ASP A 441 37.13 5.00 -6.70
N TYR A 442 37.55 5.04 -5.45
CA TYR A 442 37.29 6.18 -4.56
C TYR A 442 37.91 7.46 -5.13
N SER A 443 39.19 7.44 -5.54
CA SER A 443 39.84 8.62 -6.11
C SER A 443 39.14 9.09 -7.39
N ALA A 444 38.81 8.19 -8.30
CA ALA A 444 38.06 8.51 -9.50
C ALA A 444 36.67 9.09 -9.21
N ALA A 445 35.97 8.58 -8.19
CA ALA A 445 34.67 9.07 -7.77
C ALA A 445 34.76 10.50 -7.20
N ILE A 446 35.80 10.82 -6.42
CA ILE A 446 36.05 12.19 -5.92
C ILE A 446 36.34 13.18 -7.07
N GLU A 447 37.16 12.78 -8.07
CA GLU A 447 37.41 13.62 -9.26
C GLU A 447 36.11 13.92 -10.02
N LEU A 448 35.25 12.90 -10.24
CA LEU A 448 33.97 13.07 -10.91
C LEU A 448 33.01 13.99 -10.14
N LEU A 449 33.13 14.02 -8.82
CA LEU A 449 32.31 14.85 -7.96
C LEU A 449 32.73 16.31 -8.10
N GLN A 450 34.04 16.63 -8.02
CA GLN A 450 34.62 17.95 -8.18
C GLN A 450 34.39 18.54 -9.58
N ALA A 451 34.40 17.69 -10.63
CA ALA A 451 34.11 18.11 -11.99
C ALA A 451 32.63 18.48 -12.24
N GLY A 452 31.71 18.00 -11.40
CA GLY A 452 30.29 18.32 -11.49
C GLY A 452 29.85 19.57 -10.71
N GLU A 453 30.73 20.16 -9.92
CA GLU A 453 30.52 21.43 -9.18
C GLU A 453 30.96 22.69 -9.97
N ASN A 454 31.57 22.54 -11.12
CA ASN A 454 31.92 23.59 -12.07
C ASN A 454 30.93 23.61 -13.25
#